data_93aab354ee2c80a344a4aa375d3d23a0
#
_entry.id   93aab354ee2c80a344a4aa375d3d23a0
#
_cell.length_a   1.000
_cell.length_b   1.000
_cell.length_c   1.000
_cell.angle_alpha   90.00
_cell.angle_beta   90.00
_cell.angle_gamma   90.00
#
_symmetry.space_group_name_H-M   'P 1'
#
loop_
_entity.id
_entity.type
_entity.pdbx_description
1 polymer ?
#
loop_
_entity_poly.entity_id
_entity_poly.type
_entity_poly.pdbx_seq_one_letter_code
_entity_poly.pdbx_strand_id
1 'polypeptide(L)'
;MKTKTLLLLLALSATLCPAQKRLVIIDQDGAGPGGSDQMSILALLEAPHVEVLGITIVTGDQWRDEETLHTLRMLELTGHANIPVARGAVFPLVRTQEETRLTSALNGKVEWLGAWGQSLSEEQISGVTPGMPVKSEAHGPYEIPPMPEGQPAIKPIDEDAAHFLIRQVRAHPHQVTIYAAGPLTNIAVAISIDPDFATLTKGIVLMGGSLSPQSDDPEFALDPRHEFNLWFDPEAAHIVLHADWPRIDVTTVDVSIKAPFTQQMLDEIAKTSSPAARYIAAWSQRRYYLWDELAACAWLDPTLITREKLLYMDTDLSHGPSYGDTLTWNEKTKPATGVRLVHAQVDLDLPRFQKMFVDLITSTGTK
;
A
#
# COMPACT_ATOMS: atom_id res chain seq x y z
N MET A 1 20.08 34.04 -68.07
CA MET A 1 20.54 33.62 -66.74
C MET A 1 19.33 33.14 -65.98
N LYS A 2 19.23 31.82 -65.75
CA LYS A 2 18.11 31.22 -64.99
C LYS A 2 18.64 30.79 -63.63
N THR A 3 18.22 31.51 -62.58
CA THR A 3 18.58 31.23 -61.18
C THR A 3 17.74 30.07 -60.68
N LYS A 4 18.37 28.92 -60.33
CA LYS A 4 17.71 27.79 -59.72
C LYS A 4 17.74 27.98 -58.19
N THR A 5 16.59 28.20 -57.59
CA THR A 5 16.41 28.21 -56.15
C THR A 5 16.33 26.79 -55.64
N LEU A 6 17.30 26.39 -54.81
CA LEU A 6 17.36 25.08 -54.17
C LEU A 6 16.65 25.17 -52.85
N LEU A 7 15.43 24.59 -52.73
CA LEU A 7 14.71 24.41 -51.45
C LEU A 7 15.34 23.25 -50.69
N LEU A 8 15.97 23.56 -49.55
CA LEU A 8 16.49 22.56 -48.62
C LEU A 8 15.32 22.19 -47.67
N LEU A 9 14.72 21.03 -47.83
CA LEU A 9 13.79 20.45 -46.86
C LEU A 9 14.57 19.93 -45.67
N LEU A 10 14.52 20.64 -44.53
CA LEU A 10 14.96 20.08 -43.23
C LEU A 10 13.83 19.14 -42.75
N ALA A 11 14.08 17.83 -42.85
CA ALA A 11 13.28 16.82 -42.19
C ALA A 11 13.61 16.85 -40.67
N LEU A 12 12.70 17.45 -39.86
CA LEU A 12 12.74 17.33 -38.41
C LEU A 12 12.38 15.87 -38.04
N SER A 13 13.35 15.04 -37.84
CA SER A 13 13.17 13.74 -37.20
C SER A 13 12.86 14.00 -35.71
N ALA A 14 11.59 14.06 -35.37
CA ALA A 14 11.15 13.98 -33.96
C ALA A 14 11.53 12.59 -33.46
N THR A 15 12.65 12.49 -32.76
CA THR A 15 12.97 11.32 -31.95
C THR A 15 11.90 11.25 -30.89
N LEU A 16 10.99 10.27 -31.00
CA LEU A 16 10.09 9.88 -29.92
C LEU A 16 10.98 9.42 -28.76
N CYS A 17 11.27 10.34 -27.86
CA CYS A 17 11.88 9.97 -26.57
C CYS A 17 10.85 9.09 -25.86
N PRO A 18 11.16 7.84 -25.49
CA PRO A 18 10.22 7.03 -24.72
C PRO A 18 9.85 7.82 -23.44
N ALA A 19 8.57 7.88 -23.12
CA ALA A 19 8.11 8.57 -21.92
C ALA A 19 8.88 8.00 -20.73
N GLN A 20 9.50 8.87 -19.94
CA GLN A 20 10.26 8.45 -18.76
C GLN A 20 9.31 7.74 -17.80
N LYS A 21 9.67 6.52 -17.38
CA LYS A 21 8.88 5.75 -16.42
C LYS A 21 8.81 6.49 -15.08
N ARG A 22 7.69 6.37 -14.40
CA ARG A 22 7.51 6.86 -13.03
C ARG A 22 8.17 5.86 -12.08
N LEU A 23 9.09 6.34 -11.26
CA LEU A 23 9.80 5.50 -10.29
C LEU A 23 8.98 5.38 -9.00
N VAL A 24 8.85 4.16 -8.48
CA VAL A 24 8.16 3.89 -7.22
C VAL A 24 8.93 2.85 -6.40
N ILE A 25 8.95 3.02 -5.08
CA ILE A 25 9.26 1.97 -4.12
C ILE A 25 7.96 1.65 -3.40
N ILE A 26 7.67 0.37 -3.26
CA ILE A 26 6.49 -0.13 -2.57
C ILE A 26 6.91 -0.54 -1.16
N ASP A 27 6.36 0.10 -0.13
CA ASP A 27 6.46 -0.31 1.27
C ASP A 27 5.09 -0.88 1.69
N GLN A 28 5.08 -2.15 2.08
CA GLN A 28 3.84 -2.91 2.22
C GLN A 28 3.99 -3.98 3.30
N ASP A 29 2.90 -4.34 3.94
CA ASP A 29 2.81 -5.50 4.83
C ASP A 29 2.42 -6.80 4.10
N GLY A 30 2.29 -6.78 2.80
CA GLY A 30 2.37 -7.89 1.85
C GLY A 30 1.62 -9.18 2.18
N ALA A 31 0.59 -9.11 3.02
CA ALA A 31 -0.13 -10.29 3.49
C ALA A 31 -0.66 -11.13 2.33
N GLY A 32 -0.50 -12.43 2.46
CA GLY A 32 -0.80 -13.36 1.38
C GLY A 32 -1.32 -14.72 1.83
N PRO A 33 -1.65 -15.56 0.82
CA PRO A 33 -1.66 -15.23 -0.61
C PRO A 33 -2.92 -14.48 -1.04
N GLY A 34 -2.77 -13.54 -1.99
CA GLY A 34 -3.88 -12.93 -2.74
C GLY A 34 -4.72 -11.87 -2.00
N GLY A 35 -4.24 -11.30 -0.91
CA GLY A 35 -4.85 -10.17 -0.20
C GLY A 35 -4.77 -8.85 -0.98
N SER A 36 -5.41 -7.80 -0.44
CA SER A 36 -5.38 -6.42 -0.96
C SER A 36 -3.95 -5.94 -1.18
N ASP A 37 -3.08 -6.21 -0.22
CA ASP A 37 -1.67 -5.86 -0.25
C ASP A 37 -1.00 -6.36 -1.52
N GLN A 38 -1.11 -7.67 -1.79
CA GLN A 38 -0.49 -8.27 -2.96
C GLN A 38 -1.16 -7.86 -4.28
N MET A 39 -2.46 -7.64 -4.28
CA MET A 39 -3.17 -7.15 -5.45
C MET A 39 -2.74 -5.71 -5.81
N SER A 40 -2.46 -4.86 -4.84
CA SER A 40 -1.93 -3.52 -5.05
C SER A 40 -0.51 -3.53 -5.62
N ILE A 41 0.35 -4.41 -5.10
CA ILE A 41 1.69 -4.63 -5.64
C ILE A 41 1.61 -5.04 -7.12
N LEU A 42 0.72 -6.00 -7.45
CA LEU A 42 0.52 -6.44 -8.84
C LEU A 42 0.01 -5.30 -9.73
N ALA A 43 -0.92 -4.47 -9.26
CA ALA A 43 -1.42 -3.33 -10.03
C ALA A 43 -0.27 -2.37 -10.42
N LEU A 44 0.67 -2.11 -9.52
CA LEU A 44 1.84 -1.27 -9.80
C LEU A 44 2.87 -1.97 -10.71
N LEU A 45 3.09 -3.26 -10.53
CA LEU A 45 3.98 -4.06 -11.37
C LEU A 45 3.46 -4.20 -12.82
N GLU A 46 2.14 -4.29 -13.00
CA GLU A 46 1.54 -4.40 -14.34
C GLU A 46 1.31 -3.05 -15.04
N ALA A 47 1.52 -1.93 -14.35
CA ALA A 47 1.33 -0.59 -14.93
C ALA A 47 2.44 -0.26 -15.96
N PRO A 48 2.09 0.08 -17.24
CA PRO A 48 3.06 0.15 -18.33
C PRO A 48 4.08 1.29 -18.23
N HIS A 49 3.78 2.35 -17.48
CA HIS A 49 4.63 3.54 -17.35
C HIS A 49 5.25 3.66 -15.96
N VAL A 50 5.34 2.56 -15.24
CA VAL A 50 5.92 2.47 -13.91
C VAL A 50 7.17 1.63 -13.94
N GLU A 51 8.13 1.99 -13.10
CA GLU A 51 9.29 1.19 -12.74
C GLU A 51 9.31 1.03 -11.23
N VAL A 52 9.05 -0.19 -10.77
CA VAL A 52 9.15 -0.56 -9.37
C VAL A 52 10.62 -0.83 -9.06
N LEU A 53 11.24 0.04 -8.27
CA LEU A 53 12.65 -0.07 -7.88
C LEU A 53 12.90 -1.20 -6.88
N GLY A 54 11.88 -1.57 -6.14
CA GLY A 54 11.87 -2.65 -5.18
C GLY A 54 10.68 -2.59 -4.23
N ILE A 55 10.57 -3.61 -3.40
CA ILE A 55 9.53 -3.77 -2.39
C ILE A 55 10.19 -3.89 -1.03
N THR A 56 9.71 -3.13 -0.06
CA THR A 56 10.11 -3.23 1.35
C THR A 56 8.95 -3.79 2.15
N ILE A 57 9.20 -4.78 3.00
CA ILE A 57 8.17 -5.48 3.78
C ILE A 57 8.28 -5.11 5.25
N VAL A 58 7.15 -4.76 5.85
CA VAL A 58 6.97 -4.45 7.28
C VAL A 58 5.99 -5.46 7.87
N THR A 59 6.03 -5.72 9.16
CA THR A 59 4.95 -6.45 9.85
C THR A 59 3.70 -5.58 9.91
N GLY A 60 2.56 -6.17 9.56
CA GLY A 60 1.26 -5.56 9.65
C GLY A 60 0.16 -6.61 9.74
N ASP A 61 -0.50 -6.93 8.66
CA ASP A 61 -1.56 -7.94 8.60
C ASP A 61 -1.06 -9.35 8.95
N GLN A 62 0.19 -9.64 8.59
CA GLN A 62 0.92 -10.84 9.01
C GLN A 62 2.30 -10.44 9.55
N TRP A 63 3.12 -11.43 9.92
CA TRP A 63 4.48 -11.15 10.33
C TRP A 63 5.41 -10.94 9.12
N ARG A 64 6.34 -9.98 9.23
CA ARG A 64 7.28 -9.59 8.17
C ARG A 64 7.91 -10.76 7.40
N ASP A 65 8.36 -11.81 8.10
CA ASP A 65 9.05 -12.92 7.43
C ASP A 65 8.08 -13.77 6.61
N GLU A 66 6.86 -13.97 7.10
CA GLU A 66 5.76 -14.62 6.38
C GLU A 66 5.37 -13.81 5.13
N GLU A 67 5.08 -12.53 5.30
CA GLU A 67 4.73 -11.60 4.21
C GLU A 67 5.82 -11.48 3.15
N THR A 68 7.09 -11.50 3.59
CA THR A 68 8.24 -11.53 2.67
C THR A 68 8.20 -12.77 1.79
N LEU A 69 7.91 -13.95 2.36
CA LEU A 69 7.85 -15.19 1.60
C LEU A 69 6.64 -15.22 0.65
N HIS A 70 5.48 -14.77 1.09
CA HIS A 70 4.29 -14.62 0.25
C HIS A 70 4.55 -13.67 -0.92
N THR A 71 5.18 -12.52 -0.66
CA THR A 71 5.55 -11.56 -1.70
C THR A 71 6.55 -12.15 -2.70
N LEU A 72 7.62 -12.80 -2.24
CA LEU A 72 8.58 -13.46 -3.12
C LEU A 72 7.91 -14.54 -3.98
N ARG A 73 7.01 -15.33 -3.39
CA ARG A 73 6.29 -16.38 -4.13
C ARG A 73 5.34 -15.79 -5.16
N MET A 74 4.62 -14.74 -4.82
CA MET A 74 3.79 -14.01 -5.78
C MET A 74 4.63 -13.50 -6.96
N LEU A 75 5.79 -12.88 -6.70
CA LEU A 75 6.69 -12.37 -7.75
C LEU A 75 7.16 -13.49 -8.69
N GLU A 76 7.49 -14.68 -8.16
CA GLU A 76 7.82 -15.84 -9.01
C GLU A 76 6.65 -16.27 -9.87
N LEU A 77 5.46 -16.42 -9.28
CA LEU A 77 4.27 -16.91 -9.96
C LEU A 77 3.77 -15.94 -11.03
N THR A 78 4.07 -14.64 -10.88
CA THR A 78 3.60 -13.59 -11.78
C THR A 78 4.67 -13.10 -12.76
N GLY A 79 5.89 -13.66 -12.69
CA GLY A 79 6.97 -13.35 -13.65
C GLY A 79 7.80 -12.12 -13.30
N HIS A 80 7.75 -11.67 -12.05
CA HIS A 80 8.47 -10.49 -11.52
C HIS A 80 9.64 -10.85 -10.60
N ALA A 81 10.19 -12.04 -10.71
CA ALA A 81 11.24 -12.56 -9.82
C ALA A 81 12.54 -11.72 -9.78
N ASN A 82 12.69 -10.75 -10.66
CA ASN A 82 13.80 -9.81 -10.69
C ASN A 82 13.63 -8.58 -9.80
N ILE A 83 12.44 -8.34 -9.25
CA ILE A 83 12.17 -7.20 -8.36
C ILE A 83 12.81 -7.49 -6.99
N PRO A 84 13.70 -6.61 -6.48
CA PRO A 84 14.31 -6.81 -5.18
C PRO A 84 13.28 -6.62 -4.06
N VAL A 85 13.32 -7.52 -3.08
CA VAL A 85 12.51 -7.45 -1.86
C VAL A 85 13.44 -7.30 -0.66
N ALA A 86 13.26 -6.24 0.12
CA ALA A 86 14.02 -5.96 1.33
C ALA A 86 13.14 -6.18 2.57
N ARG A 87 13.69 -6.88 3.57
CA ARG A 87 13.00 -7.08 4.84
C ARG A 87 13.15 -5.85 5.74
N GLY A 88 12.06 -5.43 6.35
CA GLY A 88 12.03 -4.28 7.25
C GLY A 88 11.80 -4.64 8.71
N ALA A 89 11.03 -3.81 9.39
CA ALA A 89 10.76 -3.93 10.81
C ALA A 89 9.90 -5.18 11.13
N VAL A 90 10.23 -5.85 12.22
CA VAL A 90 9.44 -6.96 12.77
C VAL A 90 8.40 -6.46 13.76
N PHE A 91 8.70 -5.38 14.46
CA PHE A 91 7.84 -4.83 15.50
C PHE A 91 7.61 -3.35 15.25
N PRO A 92 6.46 -2.80 15.67
CA PRO A 92 6.24 -1.36 15.75
C PRO A 92 7.28 -0.68 16.64
N LEU A 93 7.43 0.64 16.52
CA LEU A 93 8.42 1.39 17.28
C LEU A 93 8.17 1.34 18.80
N VAL A 94 6.91 1.40 19.22
CA VAL A 94 6.56 1.47 20.64
C VAL A 94 5.47 0.46 21.01
N ARG A 95 4.35 0.43 20.28
CA ARG A 95 3.22 -0.45 20.57
C ARG A 95 3.65 -1.91 20.66
N THR A 96 3.09 -2.65 21.62
CA THR A 96 3.35 -4.09 21.80
C THR A 96 2.06 -4.89 21.80
N GLN A 97 2.15 -6.17 21.46
CA GLN A 97 1.01 -7.11 21.55
C GLN A 97 0.47 -7.19 22.98
N GLU A 98 1.32 -7.19 24.00
CA GLU A 98 0.91 -7.25 25.39
C GLU A 98 0.14 -5.98 25.81
N GLU A 99 0.63 -4.80 25.45
CA GLU A 99 -0.07 -3.54 25.71
C GLU A 99 -1.42 -3.52 24.99
N THR A 100 -1.47 -3.94 23.74
CA THR A 100 -2.72 -4.02 22.96
C THR A 100 -3.74 -4.96 23.62
N ARG A 101 -3.30 -6.11 24.13
CA ARG A 101 -4.15 -7.03 24.87
C ARG A 101 -4.70 -6.40 26.15
N LEU A 102 -3.87 -5.69 26.91
CA LEU A 102 -4.28 -5.00 28.14
C LEU A 102 -5.24 -3.84 27.84
N THR A 103 -4.94 -3.05 26.83
CA THR A 103 -5.78 -1.93 26.38
C THR A 103 -7.14 -2.44 25.92
N SER A 104 -7.19 -3.51 25.14
CA SER A 104 -8.45 -4.13 24.71
C SER A 104 -9.29 -4.64 25.88
N ALA A 105 -8.68 -5.14 26.95
CA ALA A 105 -9.38 -5.57 28.16
C ALA A 105 -9.98 -4.40 28.95
N LEU A 106 -9.37 -3.20 28.86
CA LEU A 106 -9.80 -2.01 29.62
C LEU A 106 -10.76 -1.12 28.83
N ASN A 107 -10.51 -0.95 27.53
CA ASN A 107 -11.17 0.07 26.71
C ASN A 107 -12.10 -0.51 25.62
N GLY A 108 -12.10 -1.82 25.42
CA GLY A 108 -12.85 -2.48 24.36
C GLY A 108 -11.93 -3.14 23.35
N LYS A 109 -12.49 -4.06 22.55
CA LYS A 109 -11.75 -4.82 21.56
C LYS A 109 -11.62 -4.05 20.27
N VAL A 110 -10.45 -4.16 19.64
CA VAL A 110 -10.21 -3.82 18.24
C VAL A 110 -10.57 -5.04 17.39
N GLU A 111 -11.29 -4.84 16.31
CA GLU A 111 -11.78 -5.95 15.44
C GLU A 111 -10.63 -6.60 14.65
N TRP A 112 -9.69 -5.82 14.16
CA TRP A 112 -8.55 -6.31 13.40
C TRP A 112 -7.24 -6.03 14.12
N LEU A 113 -6.44 -7.06 14.36
CA LEU A 113 -5.17 -6.99 15.10
C LEU A 113 -3.95 -7.37 14.25
N GLY A 114 -4.15 -7.64 12.96
CA GLY A 114 -3.09 -8.07 12.05
C GLY A 114 -2.31 -9.28 12.59
N ALA A 115 -1.00 -9.23 12.52
CA ALA A 115 -0.10 -10.28 12.99
C ALA A 115 -0.30 -10.70 14.46
N TRP A 116 -0.96 -9.89 15.27
CA TRP A 116 -1.27 -10.19 16.68
C TRP A 116 -2.65 -10.81 16.90
N GLY A 117 -3.43 -10.89 15.82
CA GLY A 117 -4.80 -11.35 15.87
C GLY A 117 -4.93 -12.84 16.03
N GLN A 118 -6.14 -13.25 16.38
CA GLN A 118 -6.62 -14.61 16.17
C GLN A 118 -7.23 -14.69 14.78
N SER A 119 -7.15 -15.85 14.19
CA SER A 119 -7.76 -16.18 12.90
C SER A 119 -9.19 -15.68 12.77
N LEU A 120 -9.54 -15.25 11.58
CA LEU A 120 -10.90 -14.90 11.19
C LEU A 120 -11.89 -16.00 11.55
N SER A 121 -13.09 -15.67 12.03
CA SER A 121 -14.16 -16.63 12.30
C SER A 121 -14.66 -17.26 10.99
N GLU A 122 -15.34 -18.43 11.08
CA GLU A 122 -15.94 -19.06 9.90
C GLU A 122 -16.94 -18.14 9.18
N GLU A 123 -17.60 -17.21 9.86
CA GLU A 123 -18.49 -16.21 9.27
C GLU A 123 -17.69 -15.15 8.49
N GLN A 124 -16.58 -14.71 9.02
CA GLN A 124 -15.64 -13.79 8.34
C GLN A 124 -15.02 -14.43 7.10
N ILE A 125 -14.95 -15.75 7.07
CA ILE A 125 -14.39 -16.57 6.01
C ILE A 125 -15.40 -16.95 4.93
N SER A 126 -16.69 -16.87 5.18
CA SER A 126 -17.76 -17.33 4.28
C SER A 126 -17.81 -16.59 2.92
N GLY A 127 -16.71 -16.22 2.37
CA GLY A 127 -16.52 -15.58 1.06
C GLY A 127 -15.20 -15.97 0.42
N VAL A 128 -14.41 -16.75 1.11
CA VAL A 128 -13.10 -17.24 0.66
C VAL A 128 -13.27 -18.29 -0.43
N THR A 129 -12.36 -18.29 -1.39
CA THR A 129 -12.30 -19.30 -2.45
C THR A 129 -12.19 -20.70 -1.82
N PRO A 130 -13.02 -21.68 -2.22
CA PRO A 130 -12.94 -23.04 -1.71
C PRO A 130 -11.51 -23.60 -1.83
N GLY A 131 -10.98 -24.14 -0.73
CA GLY A 131 -9.64 -24.74 -0.67
C GLY A 131 -8.53 -23.78 -0.21
N MET A 132 -8.83 -22.50 0.00
CA MET A 132 -7.90 -21.58 0.66
C MET A 132 -7.80 -21.92 2.14
N PRO A 133 -6.61 -21.92 2.72
CA PRO A 133 -6.48 -21.98 4.18
C PRO A 133 -7.04 -20.69 4.76
N VAL A 134 -7.97 -20.89 5.65
CA VAL A 134 -8.78 -19.82 6.17
C VAL A 134 -8.26 -19.28 7.48
N LYS A 135 -7.17 -19.83 7.96
CA LYS A 135 -6.60 -19.54 9.25
C LYS A 135 -5.09 -19.53 9.18
N SER A 136 -4.47 -18.39 9.53
CA SER A 136 -3.29 -18.47 10.36
C SER A 136 -3.74 -18.31 11.82
N GLU A 137 -3.46 -19.28 12.69
CA GLU A 137 -3.53 -19.05 14.12
C GLU A 137 -2.49 -17.99 14.47
N ALA A 138 -2.75 -17.16 15.48
CA ALA A 138 -1.75 -16.23 15.98
C ALA A 138 -0.48 -17.03 16.34
N HIS A 139 0.63 -16.67 15.72
CA HIS A 139 1.91 -17.35 15.85
C HIS A 139 3.04 -16.36 16.16
N GLY A 140 4.24 -16.87 16.44
CA GLY A 140 5.38 -16.03 16.74
C GLY A 140 5.97 -15.34 15.49
N PRO A 141 6.74 -14.25 15.67
CA PRO A 141 7.23 -13.40 14.57
C PRO A 141 8.21 -14.09 13.62
N TYR A 142 8.73 -15.23 13.99
CA TYR A 142 9.71 -16.02 13.21
C TYR A 142 9.18 -17.41 12.83
N GLU A 143 7.92 -17.67 13.11
CA GLU A 143 7.24 -18.89 12.73
C GLU A 143 6.55 -18.68 11.39
N ILE A 144 6.80 -19.55 10.43
CA ILE A 144 6.21 -19.48 9.10
C ILE A 144 5.13 -20.55 8.97
N PRO A 145 3.87 -20.16 8.85
CA PRO A 145 2.78 -21.08 8.57
C PRO A 145 2.96 -21.81 7.24
N PRO A 146 2.25 -22.92 7.01
CA PRO A 146 2.23 -23.58 5.72
C PRO A 146 1.75 -22.61 4.62
N MET A 147 2.54 -22.48 3.57
CA MET A 147 2.22 -21.64 2.41
C MET A 147 1.50 -22.48 1.34
N PRO A 148 0.21 -22.26 1.09
CA PRO A 148 -0.56 -23.08 0.15
C PRO A 148 -0.14 -22.87 -1.32
N GLU A 149 0.40 -21.69 -1.66
CA GLU A 149 0.95 -21.36 -2.97
C GLU A 149 2.38 -21.89 -3.16
N GLY A 150 2.96 -22.51 -2.13
CA GLY A 150 4.31 -23.06 -2.10
C GLY A 150 5.40 -22.06 -1.70
N GLN A 151 6.54 -22.59 -1.30
CA GLN A 151 7.69 -21.79 -0.89
C GLN A 151 8.37 -21.13 -2.09
N PRO A 152 8.88 -19.87 -1.95
CA PRO A 152 9.67 -19.23 -3.00
C PRO A 152 11.07 -19.86 -3.11
N ALA A 153 11.62 -19.87 -4.33
CA ALA A 153 13.03 -20.21 -4.58
C ALA A 153 13.95 -18.98 -4.54
N ILE A 154 13.42 -17.80 -4.93
CA ILE A 154 14.13 -16.54 -4.79
C ILE A 154 14.16 -16.10 -3.31
N LYS A 155 15.11 -15.20 -3.01
CA LYS A 155 15.34 -14.74 -1.64
C LYS A 155 15.25 -13.23 -1.55
N PRO A 156 14.93 -12.68 -0.38
CA PRO A 156 15.08 -11.25 -0.16
C PRO A 156 16.56 -10.85 -0.29
N ILE A 157 16.79 -9.58 -0.59
CA ILE A 157 18.15 -9.04 -0.58
C ILE A 157 18.68 -8.93 0.86
N ASP A 158 20.01 -8.86 1.01
CA ASP A 158 20.65 -8.78 2.34
C ASP A 158 20.51 -7.39 2.99
N GLU A 159 20.19 -6.35 2.21
CA GLU A 159 19.98 -4.99 2.69
C GLU A 159 18.60 -4.88 3.37
N ASP A 160 18.53 -4.21 4.52
CA ASP A 160 17.26 -3.93 5.19
C ASP A 160 16.47 -2.82 4.48
N ALA A 161 15.16 -2.75 4.80
CA ALA A 161 14.23 -1.83 4.15
C ALA A 161 14.63 -0.36 4.27
N ALA A 162 15.06 0.10 5.45
CA ALA A 162 15.37 1.52 5.66
C ALA A 162 16.59 1.96 4.84
N HIS A 163 17.66 1.17 4.82
CA HIS A 163 18.84 1.46 4.00
C HIS A 163 18.53 1.36 2.50
N PHE A 164 17.73 0.37 2.09
CA PHE A 164 17.27 0.25 0.71
C PHE A 164 16.49 1.49 0.26
N LEU A 165 15.52 1.95 1.05
CA LEU A 165 14.73 3.16 0.82
C LEU A 165 15.64 4.39 0.64
N ILE A 166 16.53 4.63 1.59
CA ILE A 166 17.46 5.76 1.58
C ILE A 166 18.36 5.71 0.34
N ARG A 167 18.96 4.56 0.06
CA ARG A 167 19.86 4.38 -1.08
C ARG A 167 19.18 4.64 -2.41
N GLN A 168 17.96 4.13 -2.61
CA GLN A 168 17.23 4.32 -3.85
C GLN A 168 16.79 5.78 -4.03
N VAL A 169 16.30 6.42 -2.98
CA VAL A 169 15.89 7.84 -3.03
C VAL A 169 17.10 8.73 -3.32
N ARG A 170 18.25 8.48 -2.68
CA ARG A 170 19.48 9.23 -2.95
C ARG A 170 20.07 8.97 -4.34
N ALA A 171 19.85 7.80 -4.91
CA ALA A 171 20.23 7.50 -6.29
C ALA A 171 19.34 8.20 -7.33
N HIS A 172 18.09 8.50 -6.99
CA HIS A 172 17.09 9.11 -7.87
C HIS A 172 16.39 10.31 -7.21
N PRO A 173 17.11 11.37 -6.81
CA PRO A 173 16.55 12.47 -6.02
C PRO A 173 15.40 13.15 -6.77
N HIS A 174 14.31 13.41 -6.04
CA HIS A 174 13.06 14.02 -6.51
C HIS A 174 12.32 13.26 -7.63
N GLN A 175 12.64 11.98 -7.85
CA GLN A 175 12.01 11.17 -8.88
C GLN A 175 11.18 10.01 -8.31
N VAL A 176 11.55 9.51 -7.14
CA VAL A 176 10.93 8.34 -6.51
C VAL A 176 9.70 8.75 -5.72
N THR A 177 8.56 8.12 -5.99
CA THR A 177 7.41 8.13 -5.09
C THR A 177 7.53 6.95 -4.13
N ILE A 178 7.29 7.18 -2.86
CA ILE A 178 7.08 6.10 -1.89
C ILE A 178 5.59 5.77 -1.90
N TYR A 179 5.25 4.54 -2.23
CA TYR A 179 3.92 4.00 -2.06
C TYR A 179 3.92 3.15 -0.80
N ALA A 180 3.15 3.55 0.20
CA ALA A 180 3.09 2.89 1.50
C ALA A 180 1.65 2.50 1.83
N ALA A 181 1.42 1.20 1.94
CA ALA A 181 0.11 0.65 2.22
C ALA A 181 0.21 -0.49 3.26
N GLY A 182 0.94 -0.22 4.30
CA GLY A 182 1.13 -0.98 5.53
C GLY A 182 1.54 -0.04 6.65
N PRO A 183 1.82 -0.54 7.87
CA PRO A 183 2.35 0.26 8.97
C PRO A 183 3.64 0.97 8.59
N LEU A 184 3.80 2.22 8.99
CA LEU A 184 4.82 3.12 8.46
C LEU A 184 6.21 2.98 9.10
N THR A 185 6.46 1.89 9.83
CA THR A 185 7.68 1.66 10.63
C THR A 185 8.96 1.77 9.81
N ASN A 186 9.01 1.13 8.62
CA ASN A 186 10.20 1.17 7.76
C ASN A 186 10.55 2.60 7.32
N ILE A 187 9.53 3.37 6.97
CA ILE A 187 9.66 4.75 6.49
C ILE A 187 10.09 5.66 7.64
N ALA A 188 9.51 5.50 8.83
CA ALA A 188 9.90 6.24 10.03
C ALA A 188 11.36 5.98 10.41
N VAL A 189 11.82 4.73 10.31
CA VAL A 189 13.23 4.38 10.52
C VAL A 189 14.12 5.02 9.47
N ALA A 190 13.73 5.00 8.18
CA ALA A 190 14.48 5.67 7.11
C ALA A 190 14.61 7.17 7.35
N ILE A 191 13.54 7.87 7.76
CA ILE A 191 13.55 9.29 8.12
C ILE A 191 14.46 9.55 9.33
N SER A 192 14.44 8.66 10.32
CA SER A 192 15.25 8.80 11.53
C SER A 192 16.76 8.62 11.27
N ILE A 193 17.13 7.80 10.28
CA ILE A 193 18.51 7.60 9.83
C ILE A 193 18.96 8.75 8.93
N ASP A 194 18.10 9.17 8.00
CA ASP A 194 18.38 10.17 6.98
C ASP A 194 17.31 11.27 6.98
N PRO A 195 17.54 12.39 7.69
CA PRO A 195 16.57 13.49 7.77
C PRO A 195 16.21 14.14 6.43
N ASP A 196 17.03 13.97 5.39
CA ASP A 196 16.73 14.50 4.05
C ASP A 196 15.86 13.54 3.23
N PHE A 197 15.63 12.32 3.71
CA PHE A 197 14.94 11.25 2.96
C PHE A 197 13.62 11.72 2.36
N ALA A 198 12.73 12.28 3.18
CA ALA A 198 11.42 12.73 2.72
C ALA A 198 11.50 13.82 1.65
N THR A 199 12.36 14.83 1.86
CA THR A 199 12.53 15.96 0.93
C THR A 199 13.13 15.55 -0.41
N LEU A 200 13.94 14.48 -0.43
CA LEU A 200 14.57 13.94 -1.64
C LEU A 200 13.62 13.08 -2.47
N THR A 201 12.44 12.74 -1.96
CA THR A 201 11.43 11.99 -2.74
C THR A 201 10.67 12.91 -3.69
N LYS A 202 9.83 12.32 -4.54
CA LYS A 202 8.80 13.03 -5.29
C LYS A 202 7.54 13.26 -4.46
N GLY A 203 7.34 12.46 -3.42
CA GLY A 203 6.21 12.47 -2.50
C GLY A 203 5.91 11.08 -1.98
N ILE A 204 4.92 11.01 -1.12
CA ILE A 204 4.43 9.75 -0.55
C ILE A 204 2.94 9.58 -0.82
N VAL A 205 2.55 8.35 -1.11
CA VAL A 205 1.15 7.91 -1.23
C VAL A 205 0.90 6.91 -0.12
N LEU A 206 -0.05 7.20 0.74
CA LEU A 206 -0.42 6.37 1.88
C LEU A 206 -1.79 5.75 1.66
N MET A 207 -1.94 4.46 1.89
CA MET A 207 -3.21 3.90 2.31
C MET A 207 -3.26 3.97 3.83
N GLY A 208 -4.21 4.72 4.38
CA GLY A 208 -4.31 4.87 5.82
C GLY A 208 -5.18 6.03 6.29
N GLY A 209 -5.46 6.03 7.57
CA GLY A 209 -6.24 7.05 8.23
C GLY A 209 -7.73 6.99 7.96
N SER A 210 -8.48 7.40 8.98
CA SER A 210 -9.93 7.41 8.99
C SER A 210 -10.44 8.76 9.48
N LEU A 211 -11.32 9.41 8.69
CA LEU A 211 -11.83 10.74 9.02
C LEU A 211 -13.17 10.68 9.75
N SER A 212 -14.11 9.99 9.18
CA SER A 212 -15.46 9.72 9.71
C SER A 212 -16.26 8.90 8.69
N PRO A 213 -15.89 7.66 8.41
CA PRO A 213 -16.61 6.84 7.46
C PRO A 213 -18.04 6.59 7.97
N GLN A 214 -19.00 6.68 7.07
CA GLN A 214 -20.38 6.34 7.38
C GLN A 214 -20.58 4.87 6.96
N SER A 215 -20.38 3.96 7.91
CA SER A 215 -20.40 2.52 7.68
C SER A 215 -21.13 1.79 8.80
N ASP A 216 -21.81 0.70 8.46
CA ASP A 216 -22.35 -0.25 9.42
C ASP A 216 -21.34 -1.37 9.74
N ASP A 217 -20.15 -1.33 9.14
CA ASP A 217 -19.06 -2.26 9.43
C ASP A 217 -18.60 -2.04 10.89
N PRO A 218 -18.58 -3.09 11.73
CA PRO A 218 -18.23 -2.96 13.14
C PRO A 218 -16.88 -2.29 13.38
N GLU A 219 -15.90 -2.54 12.53
CA GLU A 219 -14.57 -1.94 12.63
C GLU A 219 -14.62 -0.40 12.61
N PHE A 220 -15.45 0.17 11.72
CA PHE A 220 -15.52 1.63 11.55
C PHE A 220 -16.72 2.29 12.24
N ALA A 221 -17.77 1.51 12.57
CA ALA A 221 -18.93 2.03 13.26
C ALA A 221 -18.66 2.27 14.75
N LEU A 222 -17.84 1.43 15.38
CA LEU A 222 -17.51 1.51 16.81
C LEU A 222 -16.36 2.49 17.07
N ASP A 223 -15.41 2.57 16.17
CA ASP A 223 -14.27 3.48 16.24
C ASP A 223 -14.00 4.13 14.89
N PRO A 224 -14.74 5.19 14.54
CA PRO A 224 -14.69 5.79 13.21
C PRO A 224 -13.38 6.51 12.89
N ARG A 225 -12.45 6.65 13.83
CA ARG A 225 -11.12 7.24 13.61
C ARG A 225 -10.01 6.21 13.58
N HIS A 226 -10.34 4.98 13.89
CA HIS A 226 -9.43 3.85 13.79
C HIS A 226 -9.17 3.52 12.33
N GLU A 227 -7.90 3.25 12.01
CA GLU A 227 -7.46 2.65 10.76
C GLU A 227 -6.18 1.88 11.06
N PHE A 228 -6.11 0.65 10.54
CA PHE A 228 -5.14 -0.34 10.96
C PHE A 228 -3.68 0.09 10.76
N ASN A 229 -3.30 0.62 9.60
CA ASN A 229 -1.91 0.97 9.28
C ASN A 229 -1.36 2.05 10.22
N LEU A 230 -2.15 3.09 10.49
CA LEU A 230 -1.75 4.14 11.43
C LEU A 230 -1.83 3.66 12.88
N TRP A 231 -2.83 2.85 13.21
CA TRP A 231 -3.03 2.31 14.55
C TRP A 231 -1.95 1.31 14.94
N PHE A 232 -1.47 0.46 14.02
CA PHE A 232 -0.49 -0.58 14.33
C PHE A 232 0.85 0.01 14.80
N ASP A 233 1.30 1.12 14.21
CA ASP A 233 2.49 1.88 14.65
C ASP A 233 2.23 3.38 14.63
N PRO A 234 1.54 3.92 15.64
CA PRO A 234 1.17 5.35 15.68
C PRO A 234 2.38 6.27 15.77
N GLU A 235 3.47 5.86 16.42
CA GLU A 235 4.69 6.65 16.48
C GLU A 235 5.35 6.75 15.10
N ALA A 236 5.36 5.68 14.34
CA ALA A 236 5.86 5.72 12.97
C ALA A 236 4.99 6.61 12.09
N ALA A 237 3.67 6.49 12.21
CA ALA A 237 2.73 7.35 11.50
C ALA A 237 2.94 8.83 11.83
N HIS A 238 3.11 9.17 13.11
CA HIS A 238 3.45 10.53 13.56
C HIS A 238 4.74 11.04 12.92
N ILE A 239 5.83 10.26 12.94
CA ILE A 239 7.11 10.64 12.33
C ILE A 239 6.93 10.91 10.83
N VAL A 240 6.23 10.03 10.12
CA VAL A 240 6.01 10.13 8.68
C VAL A 240 5.13 11.33 8.32
N LEU A 241 4.03 11.54 9.04
CA LEU A 241 3.11 12.66 8.80
C LEU A 241 3.70 14.03 9.14
N HIS A 242 4.77 14.08 9.95
CA HIS A 242 5.50 15.30 10.30
C HIS A 242 6.69 15.61 9.39
N ALA A 243 7.13 14.66 8.56
CA ALA A 243 8.28 14.85 7.69
C ALA A 243 7.98 15.81 6.52
N ASP A 244 9.03 16.41 5.97
CA ASP A 244 8.96 17.44 4.92
C ASP A 244 8.83 16.82 3.52
N TRP A 245 7.73 16.11 3.27
CA TRP A 245 7.42 15.55 1.96
C TRP A 245 7.01 16.66 0.96
N PRO A 246 7.45 16.59 -0.31
CA PRO A 246 6.93 17.48 -1.35
C PRO A 246 5.41 17.37 -1.55
N ARG A 247 4.84 16.19 -1.33
CA ARG A 247 3.41 15.90 -1.39
C ARG A 247 3.08 14.66 -0.56
N ILE A 248 1.94 14.70 0.13
CA ILE A 248 1.36 13.56 0.84
C ILE A 248 -0.05 13.34 0.29
N ASP A 249 -0.27 12.23 -0.41
CA ASP A 249 -1.59 11.76 -0.83
C ASP A 249 -2.02 10.63 0.10
N VAL A 250 -3.24 10.69 0.64
CA VAL A 250 -3.77 9.73 1.60
C VAL A 250 -5.08 9.15 1.09
N THR A 251 -5.08 7.85 0.78
CA THR A 251 -6.30 7.09 0.50
C THR A 251 -6.89 6.64 1.83
N THR A 252 -7.97 7.31 2.25
CA THR A 252 -8.57 7.07 3.57
C THR A 252 -9.56 5.92 3.57
N VAL A 253 -9.90 5.40 4.75
CA VAL A 253 -11.02 4.47 4.93
C VAL A 253 -12.30 5.03 4.31
N ASP A 254 -12.55 6.33 4.44
CA ASP A 254 -13.76 7.00 3.91
C ASP A 254 -13.99 6.80 2.42
N VAL A 255 -12.94 6.59 1.64
CA VAL A 255 -13.05 6.32 0.21
C VAL A 255 -12.94 4.83 -0.10
N SER A 256 -12.12 4.09 0.62
CA SER A 256 -11.84 2.67 0.34
C SER A 256 -13.04 1.78 0.60
N ILE A 257 -13.83 2.04 1.66
CA ILE A 257 -15.07 1.28 1.93
C ILE A 257 -16.15 1.40 0.85
N LYS A 258 -15.97 2.32 -0.11
CA LYS A 258 -16.85 2.45 -1.28
C LYS A 258 -16.43 1.53 -2.44
N ALA A 259 -15.28 0.88 -2.32
CA ALA A 259 -14.65 0.10 -3.38
C ALA A 259 -14.57 -1.40 -3.03
N PRO A 260 -15.68 -2.14 -2.97
CA PRO A 260 -15.65 -3.56 -2.67
C PRO A 260 -15.04 -4.35 -3.83
N PHE A 261 -14.29 -5.41 -3.53
CA PHE A 261 -13.88 -6.41 -4.52
C PHE A 261 -15.07 -7.30 -4.86
N THR A 262 -15.62 -7.14 -6.05
CA THR A 262 -16.86 -7.80 -6.44
C THR A 262 -16.61 -9.15 -7.10
N GLN A 263 -17.62 -10.05 -7.03
CA GLN A 263 -17.61 -11.31 -7.78
C GLN A 263 -17.46 -11.07 -9.28
N GLN A 264 -18.11 -10.04 -9.82
CA GLN A 264 -18.01 -9.69 -11.23
C GLN A 264 -16.55 -9.38 -11.63
N MET A 265 -15.83 -8.61 -10.83
CA MET A 265 -14.41 -8.32 -11.08
C MET A 265 -13.57 -9.60 -11.09
N LEU A 266 -13.77 -10.48 -10.11
CA LEU A 266 -13.06 -11.75 -10.05
C LEU A 266 -13.38 -12.64 -11.27
N ASP A 267 -14.66 -12.71 -11.69
CA ASP A 267 -15.07 -13.47 -12.85
C ASP A 267 -14.47 -12.92 -14.15
N GLU A 268 -14.28 -11.60 -14.25
CA GLU A 268 -13.62 -10.97 -15.40
C GLU A 268 -12.12 -11.26 -15.39
N ILE A 269 -11.47 -11.13 -14.26
CA ILE A 269 -10.05 -11.46 -14.08
C ILE A 269 -9.80 -12.93 -14.44
N ALA A 270 -10.64 -13.85 -13.97
CA ALA A 270 -10.50 -15.29 -14.19
C ALA A 270 -10.64 -15.72 -15.64
N LYS A 271 -11.21 -14.89 -16.52
CA LYS A 271 -11.27 -15.17 -17.98
C LYS A 271 -9.91 -15.02 -18.68
N THR A 272 -8.96 -14.36 -18.02
CA THR A 272 -7.67 -14.02 -18.63
C THR A 272 -6.58 -14.97 -18.13
N SER A 273 -5.63 -15.29 -18.99
CA SER A 273 -4.52 -16.18 -18.66
C SER A 273 -3.20 -15.43 -18.33
N SER A 274 -3.24 -14.11 -18.06
CA SER A 274 -2.05 -13.41 -17.58
C SER A 274 -1.58 -14.02 -16.26
N PRO A 275 -0.30 -14.02 -15.95
CA PRO A 275 0.20 -14.56 -14.67
C PRO A 275 -0.45 -13.92 -13.45
N ALA A 276 -0.61 -12.59 -13.46
CA ALA A 276 -1.27 -11.84 -12.37
C ALA A 276 -2.75 -12.25 -12.23
N ALA A 277 -3.49 -12.35 -13.35
CA ALA A 277 -4.89 -12.80 -13.32
C ALA A 277 -5.05 -14.21 -12.76
N ARG A 278 -4.17 -15.15 -13.18
CA ARG A 278 -4.18 -16.52 -12.63
C ARG A 278 -3.91 -16.53 -11.14
N TYR A 279 -2.95 -15.70 -10.68
CA TYR A 279 -2.64 -15.60 -9.26
C TYR A 279 -3.84 -15.10 -8.46
N ILE A 280 -4.45 -14.00 -8.86
CA ILE A 280 -5.62 -13.43 -8.18
C ILE A 280 -6.80 -14.40 -8.22
N ALA A 281 -7.10 -15.03 -9.37
CA ALA A 281 -8.18 -15.98 -9.49
C ALA A 281 -8.01 -17.23 -8.60
N ALA A 282 -6.76 -17.63 -8.32
CA ALA A 282 -6.46 -18.76 -7.46
C ALA A 282 -6.53 -18.42 -5.97
N TRP A 283 -6.12 -17.20 -5.58
CA TRP A 283 -5.80 -16.90 -4.17
C TRP A 283 -6.59 -15.73 -3.58
N SER A 284 -7.25 -14.86 -4.37
CA SER A 284 -7.91 -13.68 -3.80
C SER A 284 -9.19 -14.02 -3.04
N GLN A 285 -9.41 -13.24 -1.98
CA GLN A 285 -10.59 -13.31 -1.14
C GLN A 285 -11.59 -12.24 -1.54
N ARG A 286 -12.90 -12.57 -1.56
CA ARG A 286 -13.96 -11.74 -2.13
C ARG A 286 -14.67 -10.80 -1.16
N ARG A 287 -14.23 -10.71 0.10
CA ARG A 287 -14.97 -10.00 1.15
C ARG A 287 -14.42 -8.64 1.51
N TYR A 288 -13.29 -8.31 0.93
CA TYR A 288 -12.61 -7.09 1.31
C TYR A 288 -12.96 -5.94 0.39
N TYR A 289 -12.78 -4.76 0.92
CA TYR A 289 -12.65 -3.56 0.11
C TYR A 289 -11.29 -3.57 -0.59
N LEU A 290 -11.20 -2.85 -1.68
CA LEU A 290 -9.95 -2.65 -2.41
C LEU A 290 -9.20 -1.46 -1.81
N TRP A 291 -8.66 -1.66 -0.61
CA TRP A 291 -7.97 -0.64 0.16
C TRP A 291 -6.78 -0.06 -0.59
N ASP A 292 -5.82 -0.90 -0.83
CA ASP A 292 -4.50 -0.58 -1.35
C ASP A 292 -4.52 -0.46 -2.86
N GLU A 293 -5.34 -1.26 -3.53
CA GLU A 293 -5.50 -1.17 -4.98
C GLU A 293 -6.06 0.20 -5.38
N LEU A 294 -6.93 0.76 -4.54
CA LEU A 294 -7.43 2.12 -4.77
C LEU A 294 -6.30 3.15 -4.63
N ALA A 295 -5.45 3.04 -3.60
CA ALA A 295 -4.31 3.92 -3.43
C ALA A 295 -3.34 3.82 -4.62
N ALA A 296 -3.04 2.59 -5.08
CA ALA A 296 -2.20 2.35 -6.24
C ALA A 296 -2.80 2.95 -7.52
N CYS A 297 -4.08 2.68 -7.80
CA CYS A 297 -4.76 3.20 -8.97
C CYS A 297 -4.93 4.72 -8.93
N ALA A 298 -5.21 5.31 -7.77
CA ALA A 298 -5.27 6.76 -7.60
C ALA A 298 -3.92 7.45 -7.84
N TRP A 299 -2.82 6.81 -7.46
CA TRP A 299 -1.49 7.30 -7.83
C TRP A 299 -1.24 7.18 -9.33
N LEU A 300 -1.65 6.08 -9.97
CA LEU A 300 -1.51 5.88 -11.42
C LEU A 300 -2.32 6.91 -12.21
N ASP A 301 -3.57 7.14 -11.81
CA ASP A 301 -4.49 8.10 -12.42
C ASP A 301 -5.20 8.93 -11.32
N PRO A 302 -4.65 10.07 -10.93
CA PRO A 302 -5.25 10.92 -9.88
C PRO A 302 -6.67 11.43 -10.22
N THR A 303 -7.08 11.38 -11.49
CA THR A 303 -8.43 11.80 -11.89
C THR A 303 -9.52 10.78 -11.52
N LEU A 304 -9.15 9.63 -10.98
CA LEU A 304 -10.08 8.70 -10.35
C LEU A 304 -10.70 9.28 -9.08
N ILE A 305 -9.97 10.14 -8.38
CA ILE A 305 -10.44 10.78 -7.15
C ILE A 305 -11.28 11.99 -7.52
N THR A 306 -12.57 11.90 -7.22
CA THR A 306 -13.55 12.96 -7.54
C THR A 306 -13.65 14.02 -6.46
N ARG A 307 -13.20 13.70 -5.24
CA ARG A 307 -13.14 14.65 -4.14
C ARG A 307 -12.01 14.32 -3.17
N GLU A 308 -11.22 15.34 -2.86
CA GLU A 308 -10.23 15.33 -1.79
C GLU A 308 -10.53 16.40 -0.74
N LYS A 309 -10.02 16.21 0.47
CA LYS A 309 -9.96 17.23 1.52
C LYS A 309 -8.51 17.60 1.78
N LEU A 310 -8.21 18.88 1.79
CA LEU A 310 -6.92 19.39 2.26
C LEU A 310 -6.98 19.54 3.76
N LEU A 311 -6.24 18.71 4.47
CA LEU A 311 -6.25 18.61 5.93
C LEU A 311 -4.81 18.57 6.45
N TYR A 312 -4.68 18.84 7.74
CA TYR A 312 -3.48 18.50 8.51
C TYR A 312 -3.80 17.25 9.30
N MET A 313 -2.89 16.29 9.33
CA MET A 313 -3.15 14.96 9.88
C MET A 313 -2.02 14.54 10.82
N ASP A 314 -2.39 13.79 11.83
CA ASP A 314 -1.51 13.12 12.79
C ASP A 314 -2.22 11.92 13.40
N THR A 315 -1.57 11.23 14.31
CA THR A 315 -2.14 10.15 15.14
C THR A 315 -2.16 10.54 16.61
N ASP A 316 -3.13 10.02 17.36
CA ASP A 316 -3.14 10.19 18.81
C ASP A 316 -2.10 9.28 19.47
N LEU A 317 -1.09 9.90 20.10
CA LEU A 317 -0.02 9.21 20.83
C LEU A 317 -0.31 9.09 22.35
N SER A 318 -1.50 9.49 22.79
CA SER A 318 -1.90 9.33 24.20
C SER A 318 -2.29 7.88 24.44
N HIS A 319 -1.57 7.17 25.30
CA HIS A 319 -1.84 5.76 25.63
C HIS A 319 -3.18 5.59 26.37
N GLY A 320 -4.28 5.82 25.66
CA GLY A 320 -5.67 5.75 26.13
C GLY A 320 -6.56 5.03 25.11
N PRO A 321 -7.89 5.20 25.22
CA PRO A 321 -8.84 4.56 24.30
C PRO A 321 -8.63 4.91 22.83
N SER A 322 -8.12 6.11 22.54
CA SER A 322 -7.90 6.63 21.19
C SER A 322 -6.45 6.51 20.71
N TYR A 323 -5.61 5.72 21.38
CA TYR A 323 -4.21 5.57 20.99
C TYR A 323 -4.08 4.96 19.58
N GLY A 324 -3.56 5.74 18.66
CA GLY A 324 -3.44 5.40 17.24
C GLY A 324 -4.58 5.92 16.35
N ASP A 325 -5.59 6.58 16.94
CA ASP A 325 -6.67 7.22 16.17
C ASP A 325 -6.14 8.32 15.27
N THR A 326 -6.79 8.52 14.15
CA THR A 326 -6.48 9.60 13.21
C THR A 326 -6.96 10.95 13.75
N LEU A 327 -6.03 11.89 13.89
CA LEU A 327 -6.29 13.27 14.24
C LEU A 327 -6.23 14.15 12.99
N THR A 328 -7.21 15.05 12.84
CA THR A 328 -7.25 15.95 11.67
C THR A 328 -7.64 17.36 12.04
N TRP A 329 -7.07 18.33 11.34
CA TRP A 329 -7.35 19.74 11.49
C TRP A 329 -7.46 20.43 10.15
N ASN A 330 -8.17 21.55 10.13
CA ASN A 330 -8.10 22.52 9.03
C ASN A 330 -7.04 23.59 9.31
N GLU A 331 -6.78 24.46 8.34
CA GLU A 331 -5.77 25.54 8.46
C GLU A 331 -5.95 26.42 9.70
N LYS A 332 -7.17 26.64 10.17
CA LYS A 332 -7.46 27.54 11.29
C LYS A 332 -7.27 26.88 12.66
N THR A 333 -7.36 25.58 12.73
CA THR A 333 -7.38 24.81 13.99
C THR A 333 -6.18 23.92 14.18
N LYS A 334 -5.28 23.83 13.19
CA LYS A 334 -4.08 22.99 13.25
C LYS A 334 -3.14 23.40 14.38
N PRO A 335 -2.36 22.47 14.92
CA PRO A 335 -1.21 22.78 15.77
C PRO A 335 -0.28 23.81 15.11
N ALA A 336 0.41 24.59 15.92
CA ALA A 336 1.30 25.65 15.42
C ALA A 336 2.51 25.10 14.66
N THR A 337 2.95 23.88 15.01
CA THR A 337 4.14 23.23 14.44
C THR A 337 3.91 21.75 14.22
N GLY A 338 4.74 21.16 13.38
CA GLY A 338 4.86 19.71 13.18
C GLY A 338 4.00 19.16 12.05
N VAL A 339 2.70 19.32 12.11
CA VAL A 339 1.77 18.72 11.14
C VAL A 339 1.94 19.24 9.71
N ARG A 340 1.75 18.38 8.73
CA ARG A 340 1.84 18.70 7.30
C ARG A 340 0.49 18.64 6.63
N LEU A 341 0.38 19.37 5.52
CA LEU A 341 -0.80 19.33 4.66
C LEU A 341 -0.86 18.00 3.93
N VAL A 342 -1.99 17.30 4.03
CA VAL A 342 -2.26 16.08 3.29
C VAL A 342 -3.44 16.26 2.32
N HIS A 343 -3.39 15.55 1.21
CA HIS A 343 -4.47 15.41 0.24
C HIS A 343 -5.26 14.14 0.59
N ALA A 344 -6.24 14.27 1.48
CA ALA A 344 -7.06 13.14 1.94
C ALA A 344 -8.15 12.83 0.93
N GLN A 345 -8.08 11.69 0.29
CA GLN A 345 -9.04 11.23 -0.71
C GLN A 345 -10.31 10.72 -0.01
N VAL A 346 -11.48 11.19 -0.45
CA VAL A 346 -12.75 10.89 0.23
C VAL A 346 -13.88 10.48 -0.72
N ASP A 347 -13.66 10.58 -2.03
CA ASP A 347 -14.62 10.12 -3.05
C ASP A 347 -13.93 9.76 -4.36
N LEU A 348 -14.54 8.86 -5.14
CA LEU A 348 -13.93 8.29 -6.35
C LEU A 348 -14.95 8.06 -7.46
N ASP A 349 -14.46 7.91 -8.68
CA ASP A 349 -15.19 7.33 -9.82
C ASP A 349 -15.07 5.80 -9.75
N LEU A 350 -15.95 5.17 -8.97
CA LEU A 350 -15.90 3.73 -8.70
C LEU A 350 -15.93 2.86 -9.97
N PRO A 351 -16.83 3.06 -10.97
CA PRO A 351 -16.82 2.24 -12.18
C PRO A 351 -15.50 2.33 -12.95
N ARG A 352 -14.92 3.52 -13.02
CA ARG A 352 -13.66 3.73 -13.72
C ARG A 352 -12.48 3.10 -12.97
N PHE A 353 -12.47 3.19 -11.65
CA PHE A 353 -11.47 2.52 -10.80
C PHE A 353 -11.54 1.00 -10.98
N GLN A 354 -12.72 0.40 -10.84
CA GLN A 354 -12.90 -1.06 -10.98
C GLN A 354 -12.44 -1.54 -12.36
N LYS A 355 -12.82 -0.81 -13.41
CA LYS A 355 -12.37 -1.12 -14.77
C LYS A 355 -10.85 -1.02 -14.90
N MET A 356 -10.24 0.05 -14.39
CA MET A 356 -8.80 0.26 -14.46
C MET A 356 -8.03 -0.86 -13.76
N PHE A 357 -8.45 -1.24 -12.55
CA PHE A 357 -7.82 -2.33 -11.81
C PHE A 357 -7.90 -3.65 -12.59
N VAL A 358 -9.09 -4.02 -13.09
CA VAL A 358 -9.25 -5.23 -13.89
C VAL A 358 -8.39 -5.17 -15.16
N ASP A 359 -8.37 -4.06 -15.88
CA ASP A 359 -7.55 -3.89 -17.08
C ASP A 359 -6.04 -4.06 -16.80
N LEU A 360 -5.52 -3.52 -15.68
CA LEU A 360 -4.13 -3.71 -15.29
C LEU A 360 -3.81 -5.18 -15.06
N ILE A 361 -4.61 -5.85 -14.25
CA ILE A 361 -4.38 -7.27 -13.88
C ILE A 361 -4.53 -8.21 -15.07
N THR A 362 -5.45 -7.91 -15.97
CA THR A 362 -5.72 -8.76 -17.15
C THR A 362 -4.84 -8.43 -18.35
N SER A 363 -4.01 -7.38 -18.24
CA SER A 363 -3.10 -7.00 -19.32
C SER A 363 -2.17 -8.16 -19.69
N THR A 364 -2.14 -8.48 -20.97
CA THR A 364 -1.19 -9.45 -21.58
C THR A 364 -0.03 -8.74 -22.26
N GLY A 365 0.17 -7.46 -21.95
CA GLY A 365 1.13 -6.60 -22.64
C GLY A 365 2.56 -7.11 -22.50
N THR A 366 3.25 -7.16 -23.64
CA THR A 366 4.72 -7.25 -23.68
C THR A 366 5.30 -5.97 -23.11
N LYS A 367 5.94 -6.06 -21.94
CA LYS A 367 6.73 -4.96 -21.34
C LYS A 367 7.95 -4.64 -22.17
#